data_5219351eec876483f0d01b3af3ac917c
#
_entry.id   5219351eec876483f0d01b3af3ac917c
#
_cell.length_a   1.000
_cell.length_b   1.000
_cell.length_c   1.000
_cell.angle_alpha   90.00
_cell.angle_beta   90.00
_cell.angle_gamma   90.00
#
_symmetry.space_group_name_H-M   'P 1'
#
loop_
_entity.id
_entity.type
_entity.pdbx_description
1 polymer ?
#
loop_
_entity_poly.entity_id
_entity_poly.type
_entity_poly.pdbx_seq_one_letter_code
_entity_poly.pdbx_strand_id
1 'polypeptide(L)'
;MTEIPEHLLKRSAARKAALSGEAPAEESSEPTTAVEPAAAAAPAAQASAPVPEVYVEPEPEPVAPYVEAFEARKKMPYWIVPVLLFLPVWGAFYFGTLERVPQGLTGLLGEGEELYVEQGCSGCHGGEGGGGIGPAFAGGELHETFTTVEDQVVWIAQGSAVVGTGQNYASADGRARQVAGGMPGFGLGAASELDVEQILAVTLFERTQFEPEGDLAIRDLQLADQMYLMIQNGELEEILAESELSIHDILEPEGLTADTVNLYLEPARAALAEAES
;
A
#
# COMPACT_ATOMS: atom_id res chain seq x y z
N MET A 1 -20.45 -28.79 5.47
CA MET A 1 -19.32 -28.32 6.32
C MET A 1 -18.20 -29.30 6.14
N THR A 2 -17.11 -28.90 5.50
CA THR A 2 -15.94 -29.77 5.27
C THR A 2 -15.05 -29.67 6.49
N GLU A 3 -14.92 -30.76 7.25
CA GLU A 3 -14.00 -30.85 8.38
C GLU A 3 -12.55 -30.82 7.88
N ILE A 4 -11.75 -29.95 8.47
CA ILE A 4 -10.33 -29.85 8.14
C ILE A 4 -9.60 -31.03 8.83
N PRO A 5 -8.84 -31.86 8.09
CA PRO A 5 -8.10 -32.99 8.68
C PRO A 5 -7.11 -32.56 9.78
N GLU A 6 -7.12 -33.28 10.89
CA GLU A 6 -6.31 -32.99 12.09
C GLU A 6 -4.80 -32.83 11.82
N HIS A 7 -4.26 -33.57 10.85
CA HIS A 7 -2.85 -33.47 10.50
C HIS A 7 -2.48 -32.10 9.92
N LEU A 8 -3.40 -31.38 9.27
CA LEU A 8 -3.20 -30.02 8.75
C LEU A 8 -3.24 -28.98 9.88
N LEU A 9 -4.12 -29.20 10.87
CA LEU A 9 -4.17 -28.36 12.07
C LEU A 9 -2.88 -28.47 12.90
N LYS A 10 -2.36 -29.70 13.10
CA LYS A 10 -1.06 -29.92 13.78
C LYS A 10 0.11 -29.25 13.04
N ARG A 11 0.11 -29.31 11.71
CA ARG A 11 1.15 -28.72 10.89
C ARG A 11 1.10 -27.17 10.93
N SER A 12 -0.08 -26.59 10.98
CA SER A 12 -0.24 -25.14 11.10
C SER A 12 0.15 -24.62 12.49
N ALA A 13 -0.18 -25.38 13.55
CA ALA A 13 0.22 -25.07 14.92
C ALA A 13 1.75 -25.13 15.11
N ALA A 14 2.40 -26.16 14.58
CA ALA A 14 3.85 -26.30 14.61
C ALA A 14 4.56 -25.14 13.88
N ARG A 15 4.02 -24.70 12.74
CA ARG A 15 4.57 -23.57 11.98
C ARG A 15 4.39 -22.24 12.72
N LYS A 16 3.24 -22.07 13.40
CA LYS A 16 2.98 -20.88 14.20
C LYS A 16 3.92 -20.81 15.41
N ALA A 17 4.14 -21.94 16.11
CA ALA A 17 5.09 -22.02 17.22
C ALA A 17 6.54 -21.72 16.78
N ALA A 18 6.95 -22.22 15.62
CA ALA A 18 8.27 -21.93 15.05
C ALA A 18 8.47 -20.45 14.69
N LEU A 19 7.41 -19.77 14.31
CA LEU A 19 7.45 -18.32 13.96
C LEU A 19 7.34 -17.42 15.19
N SER A 20 6.68 -17.89 16.28
CA SER A 20 6.53 -17.12 17.53
C SER A 20 7.68 -17.30 18.52
N GLY A 21 8.65 -18.19 18.24
CA GLY A 21 9.79 -18.46 19.12
C GLY A 21 9.44 -19.16 20.43
N GLU A 22 8.21 -19.73 20.52
CA GLU A 22 7.72 -20.45 21.69
C GLU A 22 8.00 -21.95 21.53
N ALA A 23 8.80 -22.53 22.43
CA ALA A 23 9.13 -23.93 22.41
C ALA A 23 7.89 -24.79 22.73
N PRO A 24 7.67 -25.93 22.02
CA PRO A 24 6.53 -26.79 22.31
C PRO A 24 6.68 -27.45 23.68
N ALA A 25 5.62 -27.29 24.48
CA ALA A 25 5.49 -28.04 25.74
C ALA A 25 5.36 -29.54 25.43
N GLU A 26 6.33 -30.33 25.90
CA GLU A 26 6.23 -31.79 25.91
C GLU A 26 5.19 -32.23 26.95
N GLU A 27 4.16 -32.87 26.48
CA GLU A 27 3.17 -33.55 27.30
C GLU A 27 3.80 -34.82 27.93
N SER A 28 4.06 -34.73 29.25
CA SER A 28 4.46 -35.81 30.10
C SER A 28 3.30 -36.75 30.36
N SER A 29 3.45 -38.02 30.04
CA SER A 29 2.62 -39.09 30.62
C SER A 29 3.46 -40.01 31.48
N GLU A 30 3.28 -39.89 32.81
CA GLU A 30 3.63 -40.91 33.81
C GLU A 30 2.79 -42.18 33.64
N PRO A 31 3.14 -43.38 34.20
CA PRO A 31 3.24 -43.50 35.64
C PRO A 31 4.24 -44.53 36.22
N THR A 32 4.67 -44.26 37.46
CA THR A 32 4.81 -45.09 38.66
C THR A 32 5.52 -46.44 38.61
N THR A 33 6.61 -46.62 39.33
CA THR A 33 6.64 -47.27 40.64
C THR A 33 8.04 -47.22 41.28
N ALA A 34 8.02 -46.97 42.58
CA ALA A 34 9.13 -46.91 43.52
C ALA A 34 9.82 -48.27 43.70
N VAL A 35 11.11 -48.24 44.08
CA VAL A 35 11.71 -48.82 45.29
C VAL A 35 13.18 -48.41 45.39
N GLU A 36 13.55 -47.78 46.47
CA GLU A 36 14.87 -47.63 47.08
C GLU A 36 15.15 -48.91 47.96
N PRO A 37 16.33 -49.16 48.61
CA PRO A 37 17.65 -48.52 48.61
C PRO A 37 18.87 -49.45 48.60
N ALA A 38 20.00 -48.82 48.76
CA ALA A 38 21.13 -49.27 49.53
C ALA A 38 22.50 -49.43 48.83
N ALA A 39 23.37 -48.65 49.40
CA ALA A 39 24.80 -48.50 49.31
C ALA A 39 25.66 -49.75 49.20
N ALA A 40 26.78 -49.63 48.48
CA ALA A 40 28.11 -50.09 48.96
C ALA A 40 29.25 -49.61 48.03
N ALA A 41 30.34 -49.32 48.67
CA ALA A 41 31.53 -48.64 48.21
C ALA A 41 32.38 -49.35 47.17
N ALA A 42 33.26 -48.55 46.55
CA ALA A 42 34.31 -48.73 45.57
C ALA A 42 35.20 -50.02 45.65
N PRO A 43 35.93 -50.33 44.55
CA PRO A 43 37.23 -49.71 44.38
C PRO A 43 37.60 -49.30 42.93
N ALA A 44 38.59 -48.44 42.90
CA ALA A 44 39.22 -47.92 41.72
C ALA A 44 39.77 -49.02 40.77
N ALA A 45 39.42 -48.91 39.52
CA ALA A 45 40.06 -49.61 38.42
C ALA A 45 40.58 -48.65 37.38
N GLN A 46 41.81 -48.75 37.11
CA GLN A 46 42.75 -48.09 36.22
C GLN A 46 42.15 -47.61 34.88
N ALA A 47 42.49 -46.41 34.57
CA ALA A 47 42.28 -45.85 33.24
C ALA A 47 43.11 -46.63 32.21
N SER A 48 42.44 -47.38 31.36
CA SER A 48 42.99 -47.85 30.08
C SER A 48 42.92 -46.73 29.07
N ALA A 49 44.05 -46.46 28.44
CA ALA A 49 44.16 -45.42 27.37
C ALA A 49 43.15 -45.71 26.25
N PRO A 50 42.55 -44.69 25.67
CA PRO A 50 41.63 -44.87 24.54
C PRO A 50 42.42 -45.45 23.36
N VAL A 51 41.98 -46.58 22.89
CA VAL A 51 42.37 -47.15 21.60
C VAL A 51 41.86 -46.19 20.54
N PRO A 52 42.69 -45.74 19.59
CA PRO A 52 42.17 -44.88 18.51
C PRO A 52 41.09 -45.63 17.74
N GLU A 53 39.86 -45.14 17.78
CA GLU A 53 38.80 -45.61 16.88
C GLU A 53 39.28 -45.40 15.45
N VAL A 54 39.46 -46.47 14.73
CA VAL A 54 39.69 -46.44 13.30
C VAL A 54 38.39 -45.93 12.69
N TYR A 55 38.40 -44.69 12.22
CA TYR A 55 37.32 -44.14 11.42
C TYR A 55 37.15 -45.02 10.20
N VAL A 56 36.13 -45.85 10.21
CA VAL A 56 35.69 -46.58 9.03
C VAL A 56 34.82 -45.61 8.25
N GLU A 57 35.32 -45.15 7.12
CA GLU A 57 34.57 -44.35 6.18
C GLU A 57 33.29 -45.11 5.81
N PRO A 58 32.09 -44.52 6.01
CA PRO A 58 30.86 -45.24 5.72
C PRO A 58 30.83 -45.58 4.21
N GLU A 59 30.52 -46.86 3.94
CA GLU A 59 30.36 -47.36 2.58
C GLU A 59 29.36 -46.45 1.84
N PRO A 60 29.71 -45.91 0.64
CA PRO A 60 28.83 -44.98 -0.09
C PRO A 60 27.49 -45.67 -0.34
N GLU A 61 26.42 -44.98 0.01
CA GLU A 61 25.04 -45.47 -0.24
C GLU A 61 24.85 -45.81 -1.73
N PRO A 62 24.20 -46.95 -2.04
CA PRO A 62 24.01 -47.35 -3.41
C PRO A 62 23.20 -46.24 -4.17
N VAL A 63 23.76 -45.74 -5.25
CA VAL A 63 23.15 -44.70 -6.10
C VAL A 63 21.84 -45.25 -6.63
N ALA A 64 20.78 -44.46 -6.51
CA ALA A 64 19.46 -44.89 -6.98
C ALA A 64 19.47 -45.20 -8.48
N PRO A 65 18.81 -46.29 -8.95
CA PRO A 65 18.89 -46.74 -10.36
C PRO A 65 18.53 -45.68 -11.38
N TYR A 66 17.70 -44.69 -11.06
CA TYR A 66 17.35 -43.59 -11.94
C TYR A 66 18.49 -42.58 -12.12
N VAL A 67 19.38 -42.43 -11.12
CA VAL A 67 20.57 -41.57 -11.19
C VAL A 67 21.61 -42.18 -12.08
N GLU A 68 21.88 -43.48 -11.93
CA GLU A 68 22.76 -44.21 -12.84
C GLU A 68 22.28 -44.19 -14.28
N ALA A 69 20.95 -44.34 -14.47
CA ALA A 69 20.34 -44.28 -15.80
C ALA A 69 20.43 -42.86 -16.39
N PHE A 70 20.41 -41.83 -15.57
CA PHE A 70 20.58 -40.44 -16.01
C PHE A 70 22.03 -40.14 -16.40
N GLU A 71 23.00 -40.53 -15.58
CA GLU A 71 24.43 -40.34 -15.85
C GLU A 71 24.93 -41.15 -17.03
N ALA A 72 24.38 -42.37 -17.24
CA ALA A 72 24.69 -43.19 -18.40
C ALA A 72 24.16 -42.65 -19.74
N ARG A 73 23.29 -41.65 -19.74
CA ARG A 73 22.71 -41.07 -20.96
C ARG A 73 23.71 -40.18 -21.69
N LYS A 74 24.16 -40.64 -22.85
CA LYS A 74 25.04 -39.86 -23.76
C LYS A 74 24.28 -38.87 -24.67
N LYS A 75 22.94 -38.90 -24.64
CA LYS A 75 22.10 -38.08 -25.52
C LYS A 75 21.00 -37.42 -24.71
N MET A 76 20.67 -36.16 -25.03
CA MET A 76 19.53 -35.47 -24.43
C MET A 76 18.23 -36.22 -24.76
N PRO A 77 17.34 -36.39 -23.74
CA PRO A 77 16.04 -37.02 -24.00
C PRO A 77 15.21 -36.13 -24.95
N TYR A 78 14.51 -36.77 -25.89
CA TYR A 78 13.73 -36.05 -26.91
C TYR A 78 12.67 -35.10 -26.36
N TRP A 79 12.16 -35.34 -25.16
CA TRP A 79 11.18 -34.45 -24.51
C TRP A 79 11.74 -33.08 -24.11
N ILE A 80 13.06 -32.93 -23.99
CA ILE A 80 13.72 -31.64 -23.70
C ILE A 80 13.67 -30.71 -24.95
N VAL A 81 13.69 -31.25 -26.14
CA VAL A 81 13.71 -30.45 -27.36
C VAL A 81 12.49 -29.52 -27.49
N PRO A 82 11.24 -30.00 -27.34
CA PRO A 82 10.10 -29.11 -27.36
C PRO A 82 10.13 -28.10 -26.21
N VAL A 83 10.59 -28.46 -25.03
CA VAL A 83 10.70 -27.54 -23.89
C VAL A 83 11.67 -26.39 -24.21
N LEU A 84 12.87 -26.72 -24.71
CA LEU A 84 13.87 -25.72 -25.11
C LEU A 84 13.40 -24.83 -26.26
N LEU A 85 12.54 -25.34 -27.12
CA LEU A 85 12.00 -24.59 -28.25
C LEU A 85 10.83 -23.69 -27.84
N PHE A 86 9.94 -24.18 -26.97
CA PHE A 86 8.78 -23.43 -26.55
C PHE A 86 9.08 -22.45 -25.41
N LEU A 87 10.06 -22.72 -24.55
CA LEU A 87 10.36 -21.87 -23.40
C LEU A 87 10.76 -20.44 -23.79
N PRO A 88 11.65 -20.19 -24.78
CA PRO A 88 11.93 -18.82 -25.23
C PRO A 88 10.72 -18.16 -25.91
N VAL A 89 9.91 -18.92 -26.67
CA VAL A 89 8.68 -18.39 -27.27
C VAL A 89 7.66 -18.01 -26.21
N TRP A 90 7.44 -18.90 -25.24
CA TRP A 90 6.60 -18.61 -24.09
C TRP A 90 7.12 -17.42 -23.27
N GLY A 91 8.44 -17.36 -23.05
CA GLY A 91 9.06 -16.24 -22.35
C GLY A 91 8.86 -14.91 -23.08
N ALA A 92 9.02 -14.89 -24.41
CA ALA A 92 8.77 -13.68 -25.21
C ALA A 92 7.30 -13.25 -25.15
N PHE A 93 6.36 -14.20 -25.24
CA PHE A 93 4.94 -13.92 -25.04
C PHE A 93 4.64 -13.46 -23.62
N TYR A 94 5.15 -14.13 -22.61
CA TYR A 94 4.95 -13.80 -21.21
C TYR A 94 5.46 -12.39 -20.88
N PHE A 95 6.70 -12.06 -21.28
CA PHE A 95 7.25 -10.71 -21.07
C PHE A 95 6.62 -9.65 -21.96
N GLY A 96 6.11 -10.03 -23.14
CA GLY A 96 5.44 -9.10 -24.05
C GLY A 96 3.97 -8.86 -23.72
N THR A 97 3.30 -9.81 -23.04
CA THR A 97 1.90 -9.71 -22.62
C THR A 97 1.74 -9.39 -21.14
N LEU A 98 2.82 -9.46 -20.34
CA LEU A 98 2.81 -8.80 -19.04
C LEU A 98 2.55 -7.33 -19.31
N GLU A 99 1.29 -6.93 -19.16
CA GLU A 99 0.98 -5.53 -18.96
C GLU A 99 1.98 -5.03 -17.92
N ARG A 100 2.76 -4.05 -18.28
CA ARG A 100 3.52 -3.33 -17.26
C ARG A 100 2.48 -2.96 -16.24
N VAL A 101 2.64 -3.46 -15.01
CA VAL A 101 1.83 -2.96 -13.89
C VAL A 101 1.79 -1.46 -14.10
N PRO A 102 0.61 -0.85 -14.29
CA PRO A 102 0.54 0.58 -14.47
C PRO A 102 1.44 1.15 -13.38
N GLN A 103 2.45 1.91 -13.77
CA GLN A 103 3.26 2.62 -12.77
C GLN A 103 2.20 3.41 -12.02
N GLY A 104 1.96 3.10 -10.75
CA GLY A 104 1.01 3.84 -9.94
C GLY A 104 1.30 5.33 -10.15
N LEU A 105 0.32 6.15 -9.98
CA LEU A 105 0.52 7.59 -10.07
C LEU A 105 1.72 7.98 -9.21
N THR A 106 2.51 8.92 -9.66
CA THR A 106 3.70 9.39 -8.97
C THR A 106 3.53 10.86 -8.58
N GLY A 107 4.37 11.34 -7.68
CA GLY A 107 4.30 12.73 -7.24
C GLY A 107 3.04 12.98 -6.40
N LEU A 108 2.52 14.18 -6.49
CA LEU A 108 1.36 14.61 -5.70
C LEU A 108 0.10 13.76 -5.99
N LEU A 109 -0.08 13.31 -7.23
CA LEU A 109 -1.22 12.44 -7.59
C LEU A 109 -1.08 11.03 -7.00
N GLY A 110 0.13 10.50 -6.88
CA GLY A 110 0.37 9.21 -6.22
C GLY A 110 0.05 9.25 -4.75
N GLU A 111 0.44 10.32 -4.06
CA GLU A 111 0.07 10.58 -2.68
C GLU A 111 -1.45 10.72 -2.54
N GLY A 112 -2.09 11.44 -3.44
CA GLY A 112 -3.55 11.58 -3.48
C GLY A 112 -4.29 10.24 -3.65
N GLU A 113 -3.77 9.33 -4.49
CA GLU A 113 -4.31 7.98 -4.66
C GLU A 113 -4.24 7.17 -3.34
N GLU A 114 -3.09 7.22 -2.67
CA GLU A 114 -2.88 6.54 -1.40
C GLU A 114 -3.82 7.09 -0.32
N LEU A 115 -3.89 8.41 -0.17
CA LEU A 115 -4.78 9.09 0.77
C LEU A 115 -6.26 8.81 0.49
N TYR A 116 -6.69 8.77 -0.78
CA TYR A 116 -8.07 8.46 -1.16
C TYR A 116 -8.52 7.09 -0.63
N VAL A 117 -7.61 6.13 -0.59
CA VAL A 117 -7.87 4.79 -0.05
C VAL A 117 -7.74 4.79 1.48
N GLU A 118 -6.65 5.34 2.03
CA GLU A 118 -6.35 5.29 3.47
C GLU A 118 -7.35 6.06 4.32
N GLN A 119 -7.78 7.23 3.85
CA GLN A 119 -8.77 8.06 4.55
C GLN A 119 -10.22 7.58 4.35
N GLY A 120 -10.41 6.52 3.56
CA GLY A 120 -11.70 5.88 3.34
C GLY A 120 -12.63 6.62 2.39
N CYS A 121 -12.13 7.58 1.60
CA CYS A 121 -12.90 8.31 0.57
C CYS A 121 -13.54 7.32 -0.41
N SER A 122 -12.77 6.31 -0.85
CA SER A 122 -13.21 5.24 -1.75
C SER A 122 -14.38 4.42 -1.21
N GLY A 123 -14.52 4.29 0.11
CA GLY A 123 -15.61 3.56 0.76
C GLY A 123 -16.97 4.23 0.58
N CYS A 124 -17.01 5.55 0.48
CA CYS A 124 -18.23 6.32 0.27
C CYS A 124 -18.43 6.72 -1.20
N HIS A 125 -17.36 7.15 -1.87
CA HIS A 125 -17.41 7.70 -3.24
C HIS A 125 -17.13 6.65 -4.34
N GLY A 126 -16.75 5.43 -3.95
CA GLY A 126 -16.38 4.35 -4.86
C GLY A 126 -14.92 4.42 -5.28
N GLY A 127 -14.29 3.25 -5.53
CA GLY A 127 -12.88 3.18 -5.94
C GLY A 127 -12.59 3.84 -7.30
N GLU A 128 -13.61 3.91 -8.16
CA GLU A 128 -13.56 4.55 -9.49
C GLU A 128 -14.41 5.85 -9.54
N GLY A 129 -14.69 6.46 -8.39
CA GLY A 129 -15.46 7.70 -8.31
C GLY A 129 -16.92 7.57 -8.74
N GLY A 130 -17.45 6.34 -8.89
CA GLY A 130 -18.82 6.10 -9.36
C GLY A 130 -19.93 6.39 -8.35
N GLY A 131 -19.57 6.83 -7.14
CA GLY A 131 -20.50 7.09 -6.05
C GLY A 131 -20.85 5.83 -5.24
N GLY A 132 -21.75 6.01 -4.28
CA GLY A 132 -22.22 4.97 -3.38
C GLY A 132 -23.02 5.58 -2.25
N ILE A 133 -22.52 5.57 -1.03
CA ILE A 133 -23.06 6.31 0.11
C ILE A 133 -22.88 7.81 -0.14
N GLY A 134 -21.70 8.18 -0.63
CA GLY A 134 -21.39 9.53 -1.11
C GLY A 134 -21.76 9.74 -2.59
N PRO A 135 -21.76 10.99 -3.04
CA PRO A 135 -22.04 11.33 -4.45
C PRO A 135 -20.95 10.81 -5.39
N ALA A 136 -21.30 10.63 -6.66
CA ALA A 136 -20.35 10.33 -7.72
C ALA A 136 -19.45 11.53 -8.00
N PHE A 137 -18.21 11.24 -8.40
CA PHE A 137 -17.22 12.20 -8.91
C PHE A 137 -17.08 12.07 -10.42
N ALA A 138 -17.15 10.83 -10.94
CA ALA A 138 -16.98 10.53 -12.35
C ALA A 138 -18.06 11.16 -13.24
N GLY A 139 -17.71 11.37 -14.50
CA GLY A 139 -18.64 11.89 -15.52
C GLY A 139 -18.87 13.40 -15.44
N GLY A 140 -17.90 14.16 -14.97
CA GLY A 140 -17.99 15.64 -14.84
C GLY A 140 -18.68 16.12 -13.59
N GLU A 141 -19.25 15.22 -12.80
CA GLU A 141 -20.04 15.52 -11.60
C GLU A 141 -19.27 16.37 -10.59
N LEU A 142 -17.97 16.07 -10.43
CA LEU A 142 -17.10 16.80 -9.50
C LEU A 142 -16.83 18.23 -9.98
N HIS A 143 -16.39 18.39 -11.24
CA HIS A 143 -16.09 19.69 -11.83
C HIS A 143 -17.33 20.56 -12.00
N GLU A 144 -18.50 19.98 -12.26
CA GLU A 144 -19.75 20.72 -12.27
C GLU A 144 -20.16 21.25 -10.91
N THR A 145 -19.78 20.55 -9.82
CA THR A 145 -20.07 20.99 -8.46
C THR A 145 -19.02 21.97 -7.95
N PHE A 146 -17.75 21.62 -8.09
CA PHE A 146 -16.61 22.44 -7.70
C PHE A 146 -15.86 22.91 -8.93
N THR A 147 -16.15 24.11 -9.39
CA THR A 147 -15.53 24.71 -10.57
C THR A 147 -14.08 25.10 -10.34
N THR A 148 -13.69 25.27 -9.07
CA THR A 148 -12.34 25.59 -8.65
C THR A 148 -11.74 24.51 -7.71
N VAL A 149 -10.43 24.40 -7.71
CA VAL A 149 -9.69 23.50 -6.81
C VAL A 149 -9.85 23.96 -5.37
N GLU A 150 -9.81 25.27 -5.15
CA GLU A 150 -9.90 25.93 -3.85
C GLU A 150 -11.19 25.58 -3.11
N ASP A 151 -12.33 25.67 -3.78
CA ASP A 151 -13.63 25.37 -3.18
C ASP A 151 -13.71 23.90 -2.77
N GLN A 152 -13.11 22.99 -3.56
CA GLN A 152 -13.08 21.59 -3.21
C GLN A 152 -12.12 21.31 -2.03
N VAL A 153 -10.95 21.96 -1.97
CA VAL A 153 -10.03 21.88 -0.83
C VAL A 153 -10.75 22.32 0.46
N VAL A 154 -11.42 23.46 0.42
CA VAL A 154 -12.21 23.95 1.56
C VAL A 154 -13.29 22.94 1.96
N TRP A 155 -13.98 22.35 0.99
CA TRP A 155 -15.01 21.33 1.24
C TRP A 155 -14.43 20.09 1.92
N ILE A 156 -13.32 19.57 1.44
CA ILE A 156 -12.66 18.39 2.02
C ILE A 156 -12.15 18.70 3.43
N ALA A 157 -11.55 19.87 3.63
CA ALA A 157 -11.03 20.27 4.93
C ALA A 157 -12.14 20.43 5.96
N GLN A 158 -13.25 21.08 5.61
CA GLN A 158 -14.35 21.38 6.55
C GLN A 158 -15.36 20.24 6.68
N GLY A 159 -15.59 19.47 5.63
CA GLY A 159 -16.64 18.45 5.55
C GLY A 159 -18.04 19.04 5.51
N SER A 160 -19.03 18.15 5.45
CA SER A 160 -20.44 18.55 5.30
C SER A 160 -21.09 19.12 6.55
N ALA A 161 -20.46 18.96 7.73
CA ALA A 161 -21.03 19.43 8.98
C ALA A 161 -21.18 20.96 9.06
N VAL A 162 -20.28 21.68 8.39
CA VAL A 162 -20.31 23.15 8.34
C VAL A 162 -21.53 23.66 7.58
N VAL A 163 -21.90 22.98 6.50
CA VAL A 163 -23.07 23.33 5.68
C VAL A 163 -24.37 22.81 6.30
N GLY A 164 -24.35 21.58 6.78
CA GLY A 164 -25.50 20.92 7.42
C GLY A 164 -26.35 20.11 6.44
N THR A 165 -26.95 19.05 6.96
CA THR A 165 -27.80 18.14 6.17
C THR A 165 -29.00 18.87 5.56
N GLY A 166 -29.28 18.60 4.30
CA GLY A 166 -30.37 19.19 3.55
C GLY A 166 -30.07 20.57 2.95
N GLN A 167 -28.91 21.16 3.26
CA GLN A 167 -28.46 22.40 2.65
C GLN A 167 -27.72 22.13 1.34
N ASN A 168 -27.68 23.11 0.47
CA ASN A 168 -26.95 23.02 -0.80
C ASN A 168 -25.49 23.42 -0.61
N TYR A 169 -24.64 22.79 -1.41
CA TYR A 169 -23.21 23.09 -1.51
C TYR A 169 -22.77 23.05 -2.98
N ALA A 170 -21.90 23.92 -3.36
CA ALA A 170 -21.17 24.00 -4.65
C ALA A 170 -20.26 25.21 -4.63
N SER A 171 -19.39 25.35 -5.63
CA SER A 171 -18.80 26.65 -5.99
C SER A 171 -19.88 27.66 -6.36
N ALA A 172 -19.55 28.95 -6.34
CA ALA A 172 -20.53 30.04 -6.61
C ALA A 172 -21.22 29.90 -7.97
N ASP A 173 -20.52 29.43 -8.98
CA ASP A 173 -20.97 29.15 -10.33
C ASP A 173 -21.18 27.65 -10.62
N GLY A 174 -21.00 26.80 -9.59
CA GLY A 174 -21.14 25.36 -9.69
C GLY A 174 -22.59 24.89 -9.62
N ARG A 175 -22.80 23.65 -10.04
CA ARG A 175 -24.09 22.96 -9.91
C ARG A 175 -24.35 22.58 -8.46
N ALA A 176 -25.30 23.26 -7.84
CA ALA A 176 -25.66 22.99 -6.44
C ALA A 176 -26.11 21.54 -6.20
N ARG A 177 -25.54 20.93 -5.18
CA ARG A 177 -25.91 19.61 -4.67
C ARG A 177 -26.36 19.75 -3.23
N GLN A 178 -27.24 18.85 -2.80
CA GLN A 178 -27.73 18.82 -1.44
C GLN A 178 -26.92 17.87 -0.57
N VAL A 179 -26.57 18.29 0.65
CA VAL A 179 -25.94 17.41 1.65
C VAL A 179 -26.93 16.34 2.06
N ALA A 180 -26.69 15.11 1.61
CA ALA A 180 -27.53 13.94 1.92
C ALA A 180 -27.01 13.14 3.12
N GLY A 181 -25.71 13.22 3.42
CA GLY A 181 -25.05 12.44 4.48
C GLY A 181 -23.90 13.21 5.11
N GLY A 182 -23.28 12.61 6.14
CA GLY A 182 -22.14 13.21 6.85
C GLY A 182 -20.83 12.87 6.16
N MET A 183 -20.25 13.78 5.38
CA MET A 183 -18.85 13.71 5.01
C MET A 183 -18.02 14.29 6.14
N PRO A 184 -17.03 13.56 6.72
CA PRO A 184 -16.14 14.13 7.72
C PRO A 184 -15.28 15.23 7.11
N GLY A 185 -14.85 16.20 7.92
CA GLY A 185 -13.78 17.11 7.57
C GLY A 185 -12.42 16.47 7.85
N PHE A 186 -11.41 16.88 7.08
CA PHE A 186 -10.04 16.36 7.17
C PHE A 186 -9.01 17.47 7.48
N GLY A 187 -9.43 18.73 7.67
CA GLY A 187 -8.55 19.83 8.03
C GLY A 187 -8.13 19.83 9.51
N LEU A 188 -7.54 20.92 9.94
CA LEU A 188 -7.04 21.08 11.29
C LEU A 188 -8.10 20.80 12.36
N GLY A 189 -7.71 19.96 13.35
CA GLY A 189 -8.61 19.57 14.43
C GLY A 189 -9.58 18.44 14.09
N ALA A 190 -9.53 17.89 12.88
CA ALA A 190 -10.31 16.71 12.50
C ALA A 190 -9.77 15.44 13.19
N ALA A 191 -10.61 14.39 13.25
CA ALA A 191 -10.19 13.10 13.79
C ALA A 191 -9.12 12.41 12.95
N SER A 192 -9.11 12.69 11.64
CA SER A 192 -8.12 12.26 10.66
C SER A 192 -7.58 13.52 9.98
N GLU A 193 -6.67 14.20 10.68
CA GLU A 193 -6.13 15.47 10.23
C GLU A 193 -5.14 15.28 9.09
N LEU A 194 -5.37 16.01 8.00
CA LEU A 194 -4.50 16.12 6.87
C LEU A 194 -3.94 17.55 6.79
N ASP A 195 -2.70 17.69 6.38
CA ASP A 195 -2.12 18.99 6.07
C ASP A 195 -2.62 19.51 4.69
N VAL A 196 -2.22 20.75 4.36
CA VAL A 196 -2.69 21.40 3.12
C VAL A 196 -2.22 20.67 1.86
N GLU A 197 -1.01 20.11 1.87
CA GLU A 197 -0.45 19.39 0.74
C GLU A 197 -1.19 18.07 0.53
N GLN A 198 -1.51 17.37 1.60
CA GLN A 198 -2.27 16.13 1.58
C GLN A 198 -3.71 16.34 1.10
N ILE A 199 -4.39 17.39 1.57
CA ILE A 199 -5.74 17.72 1.09
C ILE A 199 -5.69 18.11 -0.39
N LEU A 200 -4.67 18.87 -0.80
CA LEU A 200 -4.46 19.22 -2.20
C LEU A 200 -4.17 17.99 -3.06
N ALA A 201 -3.33 17.08 -2.57
CA ALA A 201 -3.01 15.84 -3.25
C ALA A 201 -4.26 15.00 -3.55
N VAL A 202 -5.10 14.76 -2.54
CA VAL A 202 -6.35 14.00 -2.74
C VAL A 202 -7.34 14.77 -3.62
N THR A 203 -7.41 16.11 -3.49
CA THR A 203 -8.26 16.95 -4.34
C THR A 203 -7.88 16.82 -5.81
N LEU A 204 -6.60 17.01 -6.15
CA LEU A 204 -6.10 16.94 -7.52
C LEU A 204 -6.17 15.51 -8.09
N PHE A 205 -5.96 14.50 -7.26
CA PHE A 205 -6.20 13.11 -7.63
C PHE A 205 -7.67 12.91 -8.05
N GLU A 206 -8.63 13.29 -7.22
CA GLU A 206 -10.06 13.14 -7.53
C GLU A 206 -10.44 13.86 -8.83
N ARG A 207 -9.93 15.06 -9.04
CA ARG A 207 -10.21 15.89 -10.22
C ARG A 207 -9.60 15.35 -11.51
N THR A 208 -8.44 14.71 -11.43
CA THR A 208 -7.72 14.20 -12.61
C THR A 208 -8.07 12.76 -12.96
N GLN A 209 -8.39 11.93 -11.97
CA GLN A 209 -8.60 10.50 -12.21
C GLN A 209 -10.05 10.13 -12.51
N PHE A 210 -11.00 10.88 -11.98
CA PHE A 210 -12.43 10.60 -12.17
C PHE A 210 -13.08 11.43 -13.28
N GLU A 211 -12.33 12.33 -13.90
CA GLU A 211 -12.69 13.05 -15.11
C GLU A 211 -11.67 12.74 -16.21
N PRO A 212 -11.82 11.61 -16.93
CA PRO A 212 -10.77 11.09 -17.80
C PRO A 212 -10.49 11.92 -19.05
N GLU A 213 -11.38 12.81 -19.49
CA GLU A 213 -11.24 13.57 -20.73
C GLU A 213 -11.76 15.01 -20.57
N GLY A 214 -10.86 15.97 -20.65
CA GLY A 214 -11.25 17.37 -20.69
C GLY A 214 -10.12 18.35 -20.39
N ASP A 215 -10.28 19.59 -20.84
CA ASP A 215 -9.29 20.65 -20.62
C ASP A 215 -9.11 20.98 -19.13
N LEU A 216 -10.11 20.76 -18.30
CA LEU A 216 -10.05 20.99 -16.86
C LEU A 216 -9.14 19.97 -16.19
N ALA A 217 -9.28 18.68 -16.52
CA ALA A 217 -8.42 17.64 -15.98
C ALA A 217 -6.95 17.83 -16.39
N ILE A 218 -6.71 18.34 -17.61
CA ILE A 218 -5.35 18.67 -18.09
C ILE A 218 -4.76 19.81 -17.26
N ARG A 219 -5.52 20.87 -16.97
CA ARG A 219 -5.05 21.98 -16.13
C ARG A 219 -4.75 21.54 -14.70
N ASP A 220 -5.63 20.73 -14.13
CA ASP A 220 -5.44 20.19 -12.78
C ASP A 220 -4.24 19.24 -12.71
N LEU A 221 -3.99 18.46 -13.78
CA LEU A 221 -2.78 17.64 -13.90
C LEU A 221 -1.50 18.49 -13.97
N GLN A 222 -1.49 19.52 -14.82
CA GLN A 222 -0.36 20.45 -14.91
C GLN A 222 -0.10 21.15 -13.57
N LEU A 223 -1.17 21.55 -12.88
CA LEU A 223 -1.08 22.14 -11.56
C LEU A 223 -0.47 21.17 -10.55
N ALA A 224 -0.90 19.91 -10.55
CA ALA A 224 -0.36 18.88 -9.67
C ALA A 224 1.14 18.64 -9.89
N ASP A 225 1.56 18.53 -11.14
CA ASP A 225 2.98 18.36 -11.51
C ASP A 225 3.82 19.57 -11.07
N GLN A 226 3.31 20.78 -11.30
CA GLN A 226 4.02 22.01 -10.92
C GLN A 226 4.13 22.16 -9.40
N MET A 227 3.03 21.93 -8.68
CA MET A 227 3.03 21.94 -7.21
C MET A 227 4.02 20.93 -6.65
N TYR A 228 4.03 19.71 -7.17
CA TYR A 228 4.98 18.69 -6.75
C TYR A 228 6.43 19.13 -6.93
N LEU A 229 6.77 19.75 -8.07
CA LEU A 229 8.12 20.25 -8.32
C LEU A 229 8.51 21.37 -7.34
N MET A 230 7.61 22.30 -7.08
CA MET A 230 7.85 23.42 -6.15
C MET A 230 8.04 22.93 -4.71
N ILE A 231 7.22 21.96 -4.27
CA ILE A 231 7.35 21.32 -2.95
C ILE A 231 8.71 20.62 -2.85
N GLN A 232 9.07 19.80 -3.85
CA GLN A 232 10.35 19.05 -3.85
C GLN A 232 11.58 19.96 -3.86
N ASN A 233 11.50 21.11 -4.47
CA ASN A 233 12.60 22.08 -4.54
C ASN A 233 12.64 23.04 -3.33
N GLY A 234 11.61 23.04 -2.47
CA GLY A 234 11.45 23.99 -1.37
C GLY A 234 11.08 25.42 -1.82
N GLU A 235 10.76 25.59 -3.10
CA GLU A 235 10.41 26.90 -3.68
C GLU A 235 9.09 27.43 -3.10
N LEU A 236 8.14 26.55 -2.86
CA LEU A 236 6.85 26.92 -2.31
C LEU A 236 6.97 27.46 -0.87
N GLU A 237 7.77 26.81 -0.03
CA GLU A 237 8.00 27.26 1.33
C GLU A 237 8.70 28.65 1.36
N GLU A 238 9.65 28.89 0.44
CA GLU A 238 10.34 30.17 0.31
C GLU A 238 9.37 31.28 -0.08
N ILE A 239 8.51 31.04 -1.08
CA ILE A 239 7.51 32.00 -1.54
C ILE A 239 6.47 32.31 -0.43
N LEU A 240 5.99 31.29 0.28
CA LEU A 240 5.06 31.46 1.39
C LEU A 240 5.69 32.25 2.55
N ALA A 241 6.96 31.99 2.87
CA ALA A 241 7.71 32.74 3.89
C ALA A 241 7.84 34.23 3.52
N GLU A 242 8.06 34.55 2.25
CA GLU A 242 8.09 35.93 1.78
C GLU A 242 6.72 36.64 1.90
N SER A 243 5.60 35.89 1.78
CA SER A 243 4.25 36.43 1.92
C SER A 243 3.77 36.55 3.38
N GLU A 244 4.62 36.21 4.37
CA GLU A 244 4.28 36.13 5.80
C GLU A 244 3.16 35.10 6.10
N LEU A 245 2.86 34.18 5.18
CA LEU A 245 1.90 33.10 5.35
C LEU A 245 2.63 31.81 5.76
N SER A 246 2.05 31.08 6.71
CA SER A 246 2.46 29.71 6.95
C SER A 246 1.42 28.73 6.36
N ILE A 247 1.87 27.54 5.98
CA ILE A 247 1.00 26.45 5.53
C ILE A 247 -0.09 26.16 6.59
N HIS A 248 0.26 26.33 7.86
CA HIS A 248 -0.67 26.13 8.98
C HIS A 248 -1.80 27.17 8.98
N ASP A 249 -1.48 28.45 8.69
CA ASP A 249 -2.47 29.52 8.69
C ASP A 249 -3.53 29.34 7.58
N ILE A 250 -3.19 28.65 6.50
CA ILE A 250 -4.09 28.42 5.37
C ILE A 250 -5.22 27.47 5.74
N LEU A 251 -4.97 26.50 6.64
CA LEU A 251 -5.99 25.53 7.08
C LEU A 251 -6.63 25.87 8.42
N GLU A 252 -6.32 27.03 9.04
CA GLU A 252 -7.00 27.43 10.26
C GLU A 252 -8.52 27.53 10.04
N PRO A 253 -9.35 26.89 10.89
CA PRO A 253 -10.81 26.83 10.67
C PRO A 253 -11.47 28.18 10.54
N GLU A 254 -10.93 29.23 11.18
CA GLU A 254 -11.48 30.58 11.16
C GLU A 254 -11.10 31.35 9.88
N GLY A 255 -10.01 30.97 9.21
CA GLY A 255 -9.47 31.63 8.02
C GLY A 255 -9.54 30.82 6.75
N LEU A 256 -10.02 29.56 6.79
CA LEU A 256 -10.07 28.67 5.64
C LEU A 256 -11.14 29.10 4.64
N THR A 257 -10.71 29.75 3.59
CA THR A 257 -11.54 30.22 2.47
C THR A 257 -10.89 29.86 1.13
N ALA A 258 -11.65 29.89 0.04
CA ALA A 258 -11.10 29.70 -1.30
C ALA A 258 -9.98 30.72 -1.61
N ASP A 259 -10.08 31.95 -1.11
CA ASP A 259 -9.06 33.00 -1.31
C ASP A 259 -7.73 32.62 -0.62
N THR A 260 -7.79 32.10 0.62
CA THR A 260 -6.58 31.67 1.34
C THR A 260 -5.93 30.44 0.69
N VAL A 261 -6.72 29.48 0.20
CA VAL A 261 -6.20 28.34 -0.56
C VAL A 261 -5.59 28.81 -1.89
N ASN A 262 -6.21 29.79 -2.57
CA ASN A 262 -5.67 30.33 -3.81
C ASN A 262 -4.29 30.96 -3.64
N LEU A 263 -4.02 31.62 -2.50
CA LEU A 263 -2.67 32.14 -2.22
C LEU A 263 -1.60 31.04 -2.24
N TYR A 264 -1.96 29.85 -1.81
CA TYR A 264 -1.06 28.68 -1.85
C TYR A 264 -0.85 28.15 -3.29
N LEU A 265 -1.87 28.22 -4.14
CA LEU A 265 -1.83 27.73 -5.52
C LEU A 265 -1.30 28.75 -6.53
N GLU A 266 -1.36 30.05 -6.21
CA GLU A 266 -1.01 31.13 -7.13
C GLU A 266 0.43 31.04 -7.67
N PRO A 267 1.46 30.70 -6.87
CA PRO A 267 2.82 30.56 -7.38
C PRO A 267 2.95 29.51 -8.47
N ALA A 268 2.33 28.33 -8.30
CA ALA A 268 2.35 27.28 -9.31
C ALA A 268 1.61 27.68 -10.58
N ARG A 269 0.47 28.38 -10.46
CA ARG A 269 -0.28 28.91 -11.61
C ARG A 269 0.50 29.98 -12.37
N ALA A 270 1.21 30.86 -11.66
CA ALA A 270 2.07 31.86 -12.28
C ALA A 270 3.20 31.21 -13.07
N ALA A 271 3.88 30.20 -12.51
CA ALA A 271 4.93 29.47 -13.19
C ALA A 271 4.42 28.74 -14.44
N LEU A 272 3.22 28.15 -14.41
CA LEU A 272 2.59 27.54 -15.59
C LEU A 272 2.29 28.58 -16.68
N ALA A 273 1.74 29.74 -16.31
CA ALA A 273 1.44 30.82 -17.27
C ALA A 273 2.71 31.38 -17.94
N GLU A 274 3.83 31.45 -17.22
CA GLU A 274 5.13 31.84 -17.78
C GLU A 274 5.68 30.81 -18.76
N ALA A 275 5.47 29.51 -18.48
CA ALA A 275 5.92 28.44 -19.36
C ALA A 275 5.14 28.38 -20.70
N GLU A 276 3.90 28.86 -20.73
CA GLU A 276 3.06 28.90 -21.93
C GLU A 276 3.27 30.15 -22.81
N SER A 277 4.00 31.17 -22.30
CA SER A 277 4.23 32.46 -23.00
C SER A 277 5.50 32.43 -23.87
#